data_ca78aa00bbd44139791631dd81cb8951
#
_entry.id   ca78aa00bbd44139791631dd81cb8951
#
_cell.length_a   1.000
_cell.length_b   1.000
_cell.length_c   1.000
_cell.angle_alpha   90.00
_cell.angle_beta   90.00
_cell.angle_gamma   90.00
#
_symmetry.space_group_name_H-M   'P 1'
#
loop_
_entity.id
_entity.type
_entity.pdbx_description
1 polymer ?
#
loop_
_entity_poly.entity_id
_entity_poly.type
_entity_poly.pdbx_seq_one_letter_code
_entity_poly.pdbx_strand_id
1 'polypeptide(L)'
;MGWCVVAHLLGRLYVLDFGGIRGGYNERNLMELSQIAKRYKVNDVYVEANFGDGMFSSLLAPILNSIYPCNIEEVRVSIQKEVRIIDTLEPIMNQHRLVFNYSSCLQDVTTALRDPSNMMYSLMFQLSHITRDRQSLRHDDRLDVLALAVSYWLERDVLEQNLDNALSKYRERQLDKQLKEFTKSFKSNPLYNRGNSLRKSKALRGLKGFS
;
A
#
# COMPACT_ATOMS: atom_id res chain seq x y z
N MET A 1 3.49 -23.01 -6.81
CA MET A 1 3.31 -21.93 -5.81
C MET A 1 4.18 -20.75 -6.20
N GLY A 2 3.58 -19.59 -6.44
CA GLY A 2 4.29 -18.34 -6.72
C GLY A 2 4.64 -17.60 -5.43
N TRP A 3 5.64 -16.75 -5.50
CA TRP A 3 5.99 -15.80 -4.44
C TRP A 3 6.56 -14.51 -5.04
N CYS A 4 6.39 -13.39 -4.33
CA CYS A 4 6.88 -12.08 -4.74
C CYS A 4 7.23 -11.25 -3.50
N VAL A 5 8.33 -10.49 -3.59
CA VAL A 5 8.76 -9.56 -2.54
C VAL A 5 8.62 -8.13 -3.07
N VAL A 6 7.79 -7.35 -2.41
CA VAL A 6 7.50 -5.96 -2.78
C VAL A 6 7.80 -5.03 -1.62
N ALA A 7 8.49 -3.94 -1.88
CA ALA A 7 8.72 -2.86 -0.92
C ALA A 7 8.01 -1.59 -1.37
N HIS A 8 7.51 -0.81 -0.41
CA HIS A 8 6.93 0.51 -0.66
C HIS A 8 7.88 1.59 -0.17
N LEU A 9 8.17 2.56 -1.04
CA LEU A 9 8.98 3.72 -0.67
C LEU A 9 8.55 4.94 -1.49
N LEU A 10 8.24 6.04 -0.81
CA LEU A 10 7.89 7.34 -1.41
C LEU A 10 6.81 7.24 -2.50
N GLY A 11 5.75 6.47 -2.24
CA GLY A 11 4.64 6.28 -3.15
C GLY A 11 4.92 5.40 -4.36
N ARG A 12 6.06 4.72 -4.42
CA ARG A 12 6.43 3.74 -5.44
C ARG A 12 6.53 2.34 -4.83
N LEU A 13 6.18 1.34 -5.62
CA LEU A 13 6.29 -0.06 -5.28
C LEU A 13 7.48 -0.68 -6.03
N TYR A 14 8.39 -1.27 -5.27
CA TYR A 14 9.59 -1.91 -5.78
C TYR A 14 9.45 -3.42 -5.68
N VAL A 15 9.35 -4.09 -6.82
CA VAL A 15 9.40 -5.55 -6.92
C VAL A 15 10.86 -5.96 -6.81
N LEU A 16 11.26 -6.38 -5.60
CA LEU A 16 12.65 -6.70 -5.28
C LEU A 16 13.04 -8.05 -5.85
N ASP A 17 12.13 -9.02 -5.74
CA ASP A 17 12.35 -10.37 -6.27
C ASP A 17 11.02 -11.12 -6.40
N PHE A 18 11.01 -12.16 -7.21
CA PHE A 18 9.84 -13.00 -7.45
C PHE A 18 10.25 -14.36 -7.99
N GLY A 19 9.38 -15.34 -7.83
CA GLY A 19 9.68 -16.67 -8.31
C GLY A 19 8.55 -17.66 -8.13
N GLY A 20 8.91 -18.92 -8.31
CA GLY A 20 7.99 -20.03 -8.10
C GLY A 20 8.70 -21.25 -7.55
N ILE A 21 8.08 -21.96 -6.62
CA ILE A 21 8.57 -23.15 -5.98
C ILE A 21 7.68 -24.33 -6.40
N ARG A 22 8.27 -25.41 -6.89
CA ARG A 22 7.56 -26.64 -7.28
C ARG A 22 7.40 -27.56 -6.08
N GLY A 23 6.35 -28.38 -6.04
CA GLY A 23 6.22 -29.49 -5.10
C GLY A 23 5.33 -29.27 -3.87
N GLY A 24 4.50 -28.22 -3.85
CA GLY A 24 3.52 -28.01 -2.76
C GLY A 24 4.11 -27.59 -1.41
N TYR A 25 3.44 -27.92 -0.30
CA TYR A 25 3.72 -27.42 1.06
C TYR A 25 4.63 -28.35 1.86
N ASN A 26 5.72 -28.83 1.28
CA ASN A 26 6.70 -29.61 2.02
C ASN A 26 7.65 -28.71 2.84
N GLU A 27 8.29 -29.28 3.85
CA GLU A 27 9.17 -28.56 4.78
C GLU A 27 10.30 -27.82 4.06
N ARG A 28 10.91 -28.43 3.03
CA ARG A 28 11.97 -27.80 2.23
C ARG A 28 11.48 -26.49 1.57
N ASN A 29 10.29 -26.50 0.98
CA ASN A 29 9.73 -25.35 0.31
C ASN A 29 9.37 -24.25 1.31
N LEU A 30 8.86 -24.61 2.50
CA LEU A 30 8.56 -23.65 3.57
C LEU A 30 9.84 -23.04 4.16
N MET A 31 10.91 -23.84 4.28
CA MET A 31 12.25 -23.35 4.64
C MET A 31 12.79 -22.36 3.59
N GLU A 32 12.64 -22.66 2.30
CA GLU A 32 13.07 -21.78 1.21
C GLU A 32 12.35 -20.44 1.26
N LEU A 33 11.02 -20.41 1.46
CA LEU A 33 10.23 -19.17 1.66
C LEU A 33 10.72 -18.39 2.88
N SER A 34 10.99 -19.08 3.99
CA SER A 34 11.48 -18.44 5.21
C SER A 34 12.88 -17.83 5.02
N GLN A 35 13.74 -18.46 4.21
CA GLN A 35 15.05 -17.90 3.85
C GLN A 35 14.91 -16.66 2.92
N ILE A 36 13.92 -16.66 2.02
CA ILE A 36 13.60 -15.49 1.19
C ILE A 36 13.15 -14.34 2.09
N ALA A 37 12.21 -14.58 3.02
CA ALA A 37 11.76 -13.60 3.98
C ALA A 37 12.91 -12.99 4.79
N LYS A 38 13.85 -13.83 5.28
CA LYS A 38 15.06 -13.39 5.98
C LYS A 38 15.99 -12.57 5.09
N ARG A 39 16.23 -12.98 3.85
CA ARG A 39 17.10 -12.29 2.90
C ARG A 39 16.65 -10.87 2.64
N TYR A 40 15.37 -10.67 2.44
CA TYR A 40 14.78 -9.36 2.14
C TYR A 40 14.28 -8.61 3.37
N LYS A 41 14.44 -9.17 4.59
CA LYS A 41 13.97 -8.58 5.86
C LYS A 41 12.50 -8.20 5.79
N VAL A 42 11.68 -9.13 5.34
CA VAL A 42 10.23 -8.94 5.13
C VAL A 42 9.55 -8.61 6.45
N ASN A 43 8.68 -7.61 6.47
CA ASN A 43 7.90 -7.24 7.65
C ASN A 43 6.66 -8.14 7.79
N ASP A 44 5.94 -8.34 6.69
CA ASP A 44 4.68 -9.06 6.64
C ASP A 44 4.69 -10.07 5.49
N VAL A 45 4.15 -11.25 5.73
CA VAL A 45 3.94 -12.30 4.72
C VAL A 45 2.44 -12.43 4.48
N TYR A 46 2.02 -12.16 3.25
CA TYR A 46 0.63 -12.30 2.82
C TYR A 46 0.42 -13.64 2.14
N VAL A 47 -0.57 -14.39 2.61
CA VAL A 47 -0.92 -15.70 2.10
C VAL A 47 -2.35 -15.69 1.61
N GLU A 48 -2.59 -16.16 0.38
CA GLU A 48 -3.95 -16.33 -0.12
C GLU A 48 -4.64 -17.49 0.62
N ALA A 49 -5.74 -17.21 1.31
CA ALA A 49 -6.46 -18.15 2.16
C ALA A 49 -7.30 -19.20 1.40
N ASN A 50 -7.34 -19.14 0.05
CA ASN A 50 -8.19 -20.00 -0.77
C ASN A 50 -7.76 -21.49 -0.75
N PHE A 51 -6.65 -21.83 -0.13
CA PHE A 51 -6.15 -23.17 0.01
C PHE A 51 -6.12 -23.61 1.49
N GLY A 52 -7.23 -24.24 1.93
CA GLY A 52 -7.23 -25.03 3.17
C GLY A 52 -7.40 -24.25 4.47
N ASP A 53 -8.16 -23.14 4.48
CA ASP A 53 -8.59 -22.41 5.71
C ASP A 53 -7.53 -22.33 6.82
N GLY A 54 -6.39 -21.69 6.53
CA GLY A 54 -5.30 -21.50 7.50
C GLY A 54 -4.26 -22.62 7.57
N MET A 55 -4.42 -23.70 6.81
CA MET A 55 -3.46 -24.82 6.85
C MET A 55 -2.05 -24.40 6.43
N PHE A 56 -1.93 -23.60 5.34
CA PHE A 56 -0.62 -23.14 4.87
C PHE A 56 0.07 -22.26 5.91
N SER A 57 -0.64 -21.31 6.47
CA SER A 57 -0.10 -20.40 7.50
C SER A 57 0.31 -21.17 8.75
N SER A 58 -0.48 -22.17 9.17
CA SER A 58 -0.15 -23.01 10.32
C SER A 58 1.10 -23.87 10.13
N LEU A 59 1.38 -24.28 8.89
CA LEU A 59 2.62 -25.03 8.56
C LEU A 59 3.82 -24.09 8.41
N LEU A 60 3.62 -22.90 7.84
CA LEU A 60 4.69 -21.93 7.62
C LEU A 60 5.14 -21.26 8.92
N ALA A 61 4.22 -20.88 9.80
CA ALA A 61 4.49 -20.09 10.98
C ALA A 61 5.60 -20.65 11.89
N PRO A 62 5.63 -21.93 12.28
CA PRO A 62 6.68 -22.45 13.14
C PRO A 62 8.06 -22.41 12.46
N ILE A 63 8.14 -22.68 11.15
CA ILE A 63 9.39 -22.65 10.39
C ILE A 63 9.88 -21.22 10.21
N LEU A 64 8.98 -20.31 9.83
CA LEU A 64 9.30 -18.91 9.65
C LEU A 64 9.79 -18.29 10.97
N ASN A 65 9.08 -18.51 12.08
CA ASN A 65 9.48 -18.02 13.40
C ASN A 65 10.86 -18.54 13.85
N SER A 66 11.23 -19.74 13.46
CA SER A 66 12.54 -20.31 13.80
C SER A 66 13.69 -19.69 12.98
N ILE A 67 13.44 -19.24 11.76
CA ILE A 67 14.45 -18.72 10.81
C ILE A 67 14.47 -17.18 10.82
N TYR A 68 13.31 -16.56 10.73
CA TYR A 68 13.12 -15.11 10.68
C TYR A 68 11.71 -14.75 11.12
N PRO A 69 11.49 -14.35 12.38
CA PRO A 69 10.17 -13.97 12.88
C PRO A 69 9.62 -12.74 12.14
N CYS A 70 8.46 -12.89 11.49
CA CYS A 70 7.70 -11.79 10.90
C CYS A 70 6.21 -12.14 10.93
N ASN A 71 5.37 -11.16 10.67
CA ASN A 71 3.92 -11.34 10.70
C ASN A 71 3.45 -12.18 9.50
N ILE A 72 2.40 -13.00 9.71
CA ILE A 72 1.71 -13.74 8.63
C ILE A 72 0.26 -13.30 8.66
N GLU A 73 -0.24 -12.86 7.52
CA GLU A 73 -1.61 -12.43 7.33
C GLU A 73 -2.27 -13.19 6.17
N GLU A 74 -3.47 -13.72 6.41
CA GLU A 74 -4.24 -14.41 5.39
C GLU A 74 -5.21 -13.46 4.71
N VAL A 75 -5.19 -13.47 3.39
CA VAL A 75 -6.06 -12.63 2.56
C VAL A 75 -7.04 -13.50 1.78
N ARG A 76 -8.33 -13.20 1.90
CA ARG A 76 -9.39 -13.84 1.11
C ARG A 76 -9.74 -12.97 -0.10
N VAL A 77 -9.75 -13.58 -1.26
CA VAL A 77 -10.10 -12.92 -2.51
C VAL A 77 -11.30 -13.62 -3.15
N SER A 78 -12.34 -12.83 -3.48
CA SER A 78 -13.61 -13.34 -4.02
C SER A 78 -13.92 -12.86 -5.45
N ILE A 79 -13.06 -12.03 -6.05
CA ILE A 79 -13.26 -11.43 -7.38
C ILE A 79 -12.66 -12.32 -8.46
N GLN A 80 -13.19 -12.27 -9.70
CA GLN A 80 -12.58 -12.94 -10.84
C GLN A 80 -11.09 -12.56 -10.95
N LYS A 81 -10.23 -13.55 -11.01
CA LYS A 81 -8.80 -13.44 -10.87
C LYS A 81 -8.17 -12.51 -11.92
N GLU A 82 -8.45 -12.72 -13.19
CA GLU A 82 -7.88 -11.97 -14.30
C GLU A 82 -8.27 -10.49 -14.24
N VAL A 83 -9.53 -10.21 -13.93
CA VAL A 83 -10.03 -8.84 -13.77
C VAL A 83 -9.33 -8.15 -12.60
N ARG A 84 -9.23 -8.84 -11.46
CA ARG A 84 -8.54 -8.32 -10.27
C ARG A 84 -7.08 -7.99 -10.57
N ILE A 85 -6.35 -8.89 -11.22
CA ILE A 85 -4.94 -8.70 -11.58
C ILE A 85 -4.78 -7.44 -12.44
N ILE A 86 -5.58 -7.32 -13.50
CA ILE A 86 -5.50 -6.18 -14.42
C ILE A 86 -5.89 -4.89 -13.71
N ASP A 87 -7.02 -4.86 -13.01
CA ASP A 87 -7.53 -3.67 -12.33
C ASP A 87 -6.58 -3.18 -11.21
N THR A 88 -5.78 -4.09 -10.64
CA THR A 88 -4.75 -3.75 -9.65
C THR A 88 -3.47 -3.23 -10.31
N LEU A 89 -2.96 -3.91 -11.33
CA LEU A 89 -1.63 -3.62 -11.88
C LEU A 89 -1.63 -2.51 -12.93
N GLU A 90 -2.64 -2.45 -13.80
CA GLU A 90 -2.70 -1.48 -14.90
C GLU A 90 -2.62 -0.03 -14.42
N PRO A 91 -3.38 0.44 -13.41
CA PRO A 91 -3.29 1.82 -12.95
C PRO A 91 -1.91 2.18 -12.38
N ILE A 92 -1.31 1.30 -11.59
CA ILE A 92 -0.03 1.56 -10.94
C ILE A 92 1.14 1.55 -11.96
N MET A 93 1.03 0.71 -12.99
CA MET A 93 1.99 0.66 -14.09
C MET A 93 1.88 1.90 -14.98
N ASN A 94 0.67 2.33 -15.33
CA ASN A 94 0.42 3.55 -16.12
C ASN A 94 0.90 4.82 -15.40
N GLN A 95 0.90 4.81 -14.07
CA GLN A 95 1.46 5.89 -13.25
C GLN A 95 2.98 5.79 -13.07
N HIS A 96 3.65 4.80 -13.65
CA HIS A 96 5.08 4.51 -13.46
C HIS A 96 5.50 4.36 -11.99
N ARG A 97 4.61 3.83 -11.17
CA ARG A 97 4.84 3.62 -9.74
C ARG A 97 5.31 2.20 -9.40
N LEU A 98 5.23 1.26 -10.34
CA LEU A 98 5.71 -0.11 -10.18
C LEU A 98 7.10 -0.23 -10.81
N VAL A 99 8.10 -0.53 -10.00
CA VAL A 99 9.52 -0.61 -10.40
C VAL A 99 10.03 -2.03 -10.17
N PHE A 100 10.57 -2.65 -11.18
CA PHE A 100 11.10 -4.02 -11.10
C PHE A 100 12.62 -4.04 -10.92
N ASN A 101 13.11 -4.98 -10.13
CA ASN A 101 14.53 -5.28 -10.08
C ASN A 101 14.99 -5.88 -11.42
N TYR A 102 15.88 -5.20 -12.10
CA TYR A 102 16.39 -5.63 -13.41
C TYR A 102 17.00 -7.03 -13.38
N SER A 103 17.78 -7.37 -12.35
CA SER A 103 18.44 -8.69 -12.25
C SER A 103 17.42 -9.82 -12.14
N SER A 104 16.35 -9.65 -11.37
CA SER A 104 15.28 -10.65 -11.23
C SER A 104 14.50 -10.82 -12.54
N CYS A 105 14.20 -9.71 -13.25
CA CYS A 105 13.58 -9.77 -14.58
C CYS A 105 14.47 -10.48 -15.61
N LEU A 106 15.76 -10.15 -15.63
CA LEU A 106 16.72 -10.79 -16.56
C LEU A 106 16.83 -12.29 -16.29
N GLN A 107 16.88 -12.70 -15.02
CA GLN A 107 16.91 -14.11 -14.63
C GLN A 107 15.62 -14.84 -15.05
N ASP A 108 14.46 -14.23 -14.84
CA ASP A 108 13.16 -14.79 -15.23
C ASP A 108 13.10 -15.04 -16.75
N VAL A 109 13.42 -14.04 -17.55
CA VAL A 109 13.41 -14.11 -19.03
C VAL A 109 14.46 -15.09 -19.52
N THR A 110 15.70 -15.05 -19.00
CA THR A 110 16.76 -15.98 -19.46
C THR A 110 16.45 -17.41 -19.11
N THR A 111 15.81 -17.68 -17.97
CA THR A 111 15.36 -19.03 -17.59
C THR A 111 14.25 -19.52 -18.52
N ALA A 112 13.31 -18.66 -18.88
CA ALA A 112 12.23 -18.98 -19.82
C ALA A 112 12.76 -19.25 -21.23
N LEU A 113 13.77 -18.49 -21.69
CA LEU A 113 14.36 -18.65 -23.02
C LEU A 113 15.22 -19.93 -23.13
N ARG A 114 15.87 -20.35 -22.04
CA ARG A 114 16.66 -21.60 -22.01
C ARG A 114 15.81 -22.85 -22.14
N ASP A 115 14.60 -22.81 -21.58
CA ASP A 115 13.65 -23.91 -21.62
C ASP A 115 12.27 -23.38 -21.95
N PRO A 116 11.81 -23.49 -23.22
CA PRO A 116 10.49 -23.00 -23.64
C PRO A 116 9.31 -23.59 -22.83
N SER A 117 9.48 -24.78 -22.23
CA SER A 117 8.46 -25.36 -21.35
C SER A 117 8.22 -24.53 -20.09
N ASN A 118 9.20 -23.72 -19.70
CA ASN A 118 9.12 -22.80 -18.55
C ASN A 118 8.58 -21.40 -18.91
N MET A 119 8.38 -21.09 -20.19
CA MET A 119 7.97 -19.76 -20.61
C MET A 119 6.65 -19.32 -19.95
N MET A 120 5.67 -20.21 -19.88
CA MET A 120 4.38 -19.93 -19.25
C MET A 120 4.43 -19.65 -17.74
N TYR A 121 5.56 -20.00 -17.09
CA TYR A 121 5.80 -19.70 -15.68
C TYR A 121 6.57 -18.38 -15.47
N SER A 122 7.08 -17.76 -16.52
CA SER A 122 7.77 -16.47 -16.42
C SER A 122 6.77 -15.36 -16.05
N LEU A 123 7.10 -14.54 -15.05
CA LEU A 123 6.29 -13.38 -14.68
C LEU A 123 6.18 -12.38 -15.83
N MET A 124 7.28 -12.14 -16.55
CA MET A 124 7.29 -11.20 -17.67
C MET A 124 6.40 -11.68 -18.81
N PHE A 125 6.38 -12.99 -19.08
CA PHE A 125 5.46 -13.59 -20.03
C PHE A 125 4.00 -13.44 -19.57
N GLN A 126 3.70 -13.80 -18.32
CA GLN A 126 2.36 -13.70 -17.75
C GLN A 126 1.83 -12.25 -17.81
N LEU A 127 2.67 -11.28 -17.43
CA LEU A 127 2.32 -9.85 -17.44
C LEU A 127 2.02 -9.32 -18.85
N SER A 128 2.71 -9.82 -19.87
CA SER A 128 2.52 -9.38 -21.26
C SER A 128 1.36 -10.09 -21.99
N HIS A 129 0.82 -11.19 -21.46
CA HIS A 129 -0.20 -12.00 -22.12
C HIS A 129 -1.53 -12.08 -21.36
N ILE A 130 -1.63 -11.49 -20.17
CA ILE A 130 -2.89 -11.47 -19.41
C ILE A 130 -3.96 -10.67 -20.15
N THR A 131 -5.16 -11.20 -20.24
CA THR A 131 -6.36 -10.49 -20.73
C THR A 131 -7.50 -10.62 -19.70
N ARG A 132 -8.57 -9.83 -19.88
CA ARG A 132 -9.75 -9.89 -19.00
C ARG A 132 -10.59 -11.16 -19.16
N ASP A 133 -10.26 -11.97 -20.16
CA ASP A 133 -10.95 -13.23 -20.41
C ASP A 133 -10.56 -14.28 -19.37
N ARG A 134 -11.53 -15.09 -18.97
CA ARG A 134 -11.26 -16.19 -18.03
C ARG A 134 -10.28 -17.18 -18.63
N GLN A 135 -9.34 -17.62 -17.81
CA GLN A 135 -8.30 -18.60 -18.20
C GLN A 135 -7.43 -18.11 -19.37
N SER A 136 -7.24 -16.80 -19.49
CA SER A 136 -6.35 -16.21 -20.51
C SER A 136 -4.91 -16.70 -20.40
N LEU A 137 -4.48 -17.07 -19.20
CA LEU A 137 -3.18 -17.70 -18.93
C LEU A 137 -3.37 -19.12 -18.42
N ARG A 138 -2.54 -20.05 -18.90
CA ARG A 138 -2.51 -21.43 -18.37
C ARG A 138 -1.90 -21.49 -16.96
N HIS A 139 -0.94 -20.63 -16.70
CA HIS A 139 -0.29 -20.45 -15.40
C HIS A 139 -0.19 -18.95 -15.14
N ASP A 140 -0.64 -18.51 -14.00
CA ASP A 140 -0.71 -17.12 -13.59
C ASP A 140 -0.18 -16.89 -12.16
N ASP A 141 0.37 -17.94 -11.54
CA ASP A 141 0.75 -17.95 -10.13
C ASP A 141 1.67 -16.80 -9.72
N ARG A 142 2.64 -16.43 -10.57
CA ARG A 142 3.59 -15.34 -10.25
C ARG A 142 2.95 -13.98 -10.42
N LEU A 143 2.10 -13.82 -11.42
CA LEU A 143 1.38 -12.58 -11.66
C LEU A 143 0.32 -12.32 -10.59
N ASP A 144 -0.32 -13.39 -10.14
CA ASP A 144 -1.34 -13.32 -9.10
C ASP A 144 -0.75 -12.87 -7.75
N VAL A 145 0.36 -13.45 -7.32
CA VAL A 145 1.00 -13.02 -6.07
C VAL A 145 1.59 -11.61 -6.17
N LEU A 146 2.01 -11.16 -7.35
CA LEU A 146 2.38 -9.77 -7.58
C LEU A 146 1.19 -8.84 -7.40
N ALA A 147 0.04 -9.16 -8.01
CA ALA A 147 -1.18 -8.36 -7.87
C ALA A 147 -1.65 -8.32 -6.41
N LEU A 148 -1.56 -9.45 -5.69
CA LEU A 148 -1.89 -9.51 -4.27
C LEU A 148 -0.98 -8.59 -3.43
N ALA A 149 0.32 -8.62 -3.65
CA ALA A 149 1.27 -7.76 -2.95
C ALA A 149 1.07 -6.26 -3.27
N VAL A 150 0.71 -5.94 -4.51
CA VAL A 150 0.40 -4.56 -4.92
C VAL A 150 -0.91 -4.08 -4.30
N SER A 151 -1.98 -4.89 -4.31
CA SER A 151 -3.28 -4.52 -3.71
C SER A 151 -3.14 -4.20 -2.23
N TYR A 152 -2.35 -4.96 -1.50
CA TYR A 152 -2.05 -4.70 -0.09
C TYR A 152 -1.51 -3.29 0.16
N TRP A 153 -0.51 -2.88 -0.61
CA TRP A 153 0.08 -1.55 -0.46
C TRP A 153 -0.89 -0.43 -0.88
N LEU A 154 -1.69 -0.65 -1.94
CA LEU A 154 -2.69 0.33 -2.36
C LEU A 154 -3.78 0.53 -1.29
N GLU A 155 -4.23 -0.53 -0.64
CA GLU A 155 -5.18 -0.44 0.47
C GLU A 155 -4.60 0.32 1.67
N ARG A 156 -3.34 0.08 2.02
CA ARG A 156 -2.64 0.82 3.08
C ARG A 156 -2.46 2.29 2.75
N ASP A 157 -2.06 2.61 1.52
CA ASP A 157 -1.93 4.01 1.07
C ASP A 157 -3.26 4.77 1.25
N VAL A 158 -4.38 4.15 0.90
CA VAL A 158 -5.72 4.73 1.09
C VAL A 158 -6.06 4.92 2.56
N LEU A 159 -5.74 3.95 3.41
CA LEU A 159 -5.98 4.05 4.86
C LEU A 159 -5.13 5.15 5.50
N GLU A 160 -3.84 5.25 5.14
CA GLU A 160 -2.94 6.30 5.64
C GLU A 160 -3.42 7.70 5.20
N GLN A 161 -3.80 7.87 3.94
CA GLN A 161 -4.35 9.14 3.44
C GLN A 161 -5.64 9.53 4.17
N ASN A 162 -6.53 8.57 4.42
CA ASN A 162 -7.76 8.83 5.17
C ASN A 162 -7.47 9.24 6.62
N LEU A 163 -6.49 8.62 7.27
CA LEU A 163 -6.06 8.95 8.62
C LEU A 163 -5.46 10.37 8.66
N ASP A 164 -4.56 10.69 7.74
CA ASP A 164 -3.94 12.02 7.66
C ASP A 164 -4.98 13.12 7.40
N ASN A 165 -5.95 12.87 6.53
CA ASN A 165 -7.07 13.78 6.28
C ASN A 165 -7.93 13.97 7.54
N ALA A 166 -8.20 12.90 8.30
CA ALA A 166 -8.95 12.98 9.55
C ALA A 166 -8.18 13.77 10.62
N LEU A 167 -6.88 13.52 10.76
CA LEU A 167 -6.00 14.25 11.69
C LEU A 167 -5.88 15.74 11.32
N SER A 168 -5.77 16.08 10.05
CA SER A 168 -5.73 17.47 9.57
C SER A 168 -7.01 18.19 9.90
N LYS A 169 -8.18 17.61 9.62
CA LYS A 169 -9.49 18.17 9.98
C LYS A 169 -9.65 18.33 11.50
N TYR A 170 -9.13 17.39 12.29
CA TYR A 170 -9.15 17.50 13.74
C TYR A 170 -8.30 18.69 14.23
N ARG A 171 -7.06 18.84 13.70
CA ARG A 171 -6.16 19.96 14.02
C ARG A 171 -6.78 21.30 13.66
N GLU A 172 -7.40 21.42 12.48
CA GLU A 172 -8.12 22.62 12.06
C GLU A 172 -9.24 23.00 13.05
N ARG A 173 -10.08 22.02 13.44
CA ARG A 173 -11.15 22.25 14.41
C ARG A 173 -10.62 22.71 15.78
N GLN A 174 -9.50 22.15 16.24
CA GLN A 174 -8.86 22.57 17.49
C GLN A 174 -8.32 23.99 17.39
N LEU A 175 -7.67 24.32 16.27
CA LEU A 175 -7.15 25.66 16.01
C LEU A 175 -8.30 26.69 15.94
N ASP A 176 -9.37 26.39 15.23
CA ASP A 176 -10.57 27.25 15.16
C ASP A 176 -11.19 27.48 16.54
N LYS A 177 -11.25 26.44 17.38
CA LYS A 177 -11.74 26.57 18.74
C LYS A 177 -10.85 27.51 19.57
N GLN A 178 -9.53 27.34 19.51
CA GLN A 178 -8.58 28.21 20.20
C GLN A 178 -8.66 29.67 19.70
N LEU A 179 -8.78 29.86 18.39
CA LEU A 179 -8.95 31.20 17.81
C LEU A 179 -10.24 31.88 18.26
N LYS A 180 -11.35 31.13 18.33
CA LYS A 180 -12.62 31.65 18.85
C LYS A 180 -12.53 32.02 20.34
N GLU A 181 -11.89 31.19 21.13
CA GLU A 181 -11.67 31.48 22.57
C GLU A 181 -10.76 32.68 22.77
N PHE A 182 -9.65 32.75 22.01
CA PHE A 182 -8.75 33.91 22.00
C PHE A 182 -9.47 35.20 21.60
N THR A 183 -10.24 35.17 20.51
CA THR A 183 -11.00 36.33 20.01
C THR A 183 -12.04 36.77 21.03
N LYS A 184 -12.67 35.81 21.75
CA LYS A 184 -13.64 36.09 22.80
C LYS A 184 -12.98 36.75 24.02
N SER A 185 -11.83 36.23 24.46
CA SER A 185 -11.05 36.79 25.56
C SER A 185 -10.49 38.17 25.20
N PHE A 186 -10.05 38.35 23.97
CA PHE A 186 -9.55 39.64 23.48
C PHE A 186 -10.69 40.72 23.43
N LYS A 187 -11.88 40.37 22.96
CA LYS A 187 -13.06 41.29 22.96
C LYS A 187 -13.55 41.62 24.37
N SER A 188 -13.37 40.75 25.33
CA SER A 188 -13.74 40.97 26.73
C SER A 188 -12.70 41.80 27.53
N ASN A 189 -11.51 42.05 26.95
CA ASN A 189 -10.46 42.85 27.60
C ASN A 189 -10.89 44.32 27.71
N PRO A 190 -10.90 44.89 28.92
CA PRO A 190 -11.27 46.31 29.15
C PRO A 190 -10.48 47.32 28.33
N LEU A 191 -9.17 47.02 28.10
CA LEU A 191 -8.31 47.89 27.30
C LEU A 191 -8.69 47.94 25.82
N TYR A 192 -9.14 46.81 25.24
CA TYR A 192 -9.67 46.76 23.87
C TYR A 192 -10.95 47.61 23.70
N ASN A 193 -11.86 47.48 24.66
CA ASN A 193 -13.10 48.22 24.66
C ASN A 193 -12.86 49.76 24.85
N ARG A 194 -11.87 50.14 25.63
CA ARG A 194 -11.49 51.55 25.81
C ARG A 194 -10.94 52.15 24.51
N GLY A 195 -10.12 51.43 23.75
CA GLY A 195 -9.60 51.90 22.45
C GLY A 195 -10.68 52.08 21.39
N ASN A 196 -11.68 51.19 21.34
CA ASN A 196 -12.81 51.27 20.41
C ASN A 196 -13.80 52.39 20.79
N SER A 197 -13.97 52.66 22.07
CA SER A 197 -14.81 53.80 22.55
C SER A 197 -14.18 55.13 22.15
N LEU A 198 -12.85 55.27 22.27
CA LEU A 198 -12.12 56.47 21.84
C LEU A 198 -12.13 56.70 20.33
N ARG A 199 -12.08 55.61 19.52
CA ARG A 199 -12.24 55.70 18.06
C ARG A 199 -13.64 56.13 17.66
N LYS A 200 -14.69 55.59 18.28
CA LYS A 200 -16.08 56.00 18.04
C LYS A 200 -16.32 57.47 18.44
N SER A 201 -15.78 57.94 19.54
CA SER A 201 -15.92 59.33 19.99
C SER A 201 -15.18 60.31 19.08
N LYS A 202 -14.02 59.95 18.50
CA LYS A 202 -13.32 60.78 17.51
C LYS A 202 -14.05 60.83 16.17
N ALA A 203 -14.62 59.74 15.71
CA ALA A 203 -15.42 59.74 14.48
C ALA A 203 -16.71 60.58 14.56
N LEU A 204 -17.38 60.59 15.73
CA LEU A 204 -18.54 61.43 15.99
C LEU A 204 -18.24 62.93 16.16
N ARG A 205 -17.02 63.27 16.60
CA ARG A 205 -16.58 64.68 16.66
C ARG A 205 -16.17 65.25 15.31
N GLY A 206 -15.68 64.41 14.37
CA GLY A 206 -15.39 64.83 12.99
C GLY A 206 -16.63 65.16 12.14
N LEU A 207 -17.80 64.65 12.51
CA LEU A 207 -19.07 64.87 11.79
C LEU A 207 -19.85 66.15 12.27
N LYS A 208 -19.44 66.81 13.38
CA LYS A 208 -20.10 68.03 13.90
C LYS A 208 -19.42 69.31 13.49
N GLY A 209 -18.45 69.29 12.59
CA GLY A 209 -17.67 70.45 12.16
C GLY A 209 -18.03 71.00 10.78
N PHE A 210 -19.17 70.59 10.18
CA PHE A 210 -19.71 71.17 8.94
C PHE A 210 -21.20 71.45 9.13
N SER A 211 -21.47 72.61 9.66
CA SER A 211 -22.73 73.31 9.53
C SER A 211 -22.46 74.84 9.67
#